data_49d4239b79007f46b43d762969fd2f69
#
_entry.id   49d4239b79007f46b43d762969fd2f69
#
_cell.length_a   1.000
_cell.length_b   1.000
_cell.length_c   1.000
_cell.angle_alpha   90.00
_cell.angle_beta   90.00
_cell.angle_gamma   90.00
#
_symmetry.space_group_name_H-M   'P 1'
#
loop_
_entity.id
_entity.type
_entity.pdbx_description
1 polymer ?
#
loop_
_entity_poly.entity_id
_entity_poly.type
_entity_poly.pdbx_seq_one_letter_code
_entity_poly.pdbx_strand_id
1 'polypeptide(L)'
;MTTIAFDGKVLAADRGVMRGEAVTAYKKVHSVNGHRGRFLLGLCGLTAFTDQVLRYFNSAEPVKFPDIKLYSKDDDYGQTCGLAVTPEGTCHFIYNDGTLSEPMLDGWGSEGSGCVFAAGALAA
;
A
#
# COMPACT_ATOMS: atom_id res chain seq x y z
N MET A 1 2.50 -11.68 7.00
CA MET A 1 1.42 -11.77 6.00
C MET A 1 0.61 -10.48 6.03
N THR A 2 0.37 -9.88 4.89
CA THR A 2 -0.37 -8.63 4.79
C THR A 2 -1.57 -8.81 3.88
N THR A 3 -2.71 -8.28 4.28
CA THR A 3 -3.91 -8.19 3.45
C THR A 3 -4.44 -6.78 3.51
N ILE A 4 -4.61 -6.14 2.36
CA ILE A 4 -5.19 -4.81 2.22
C ILE A 4 -6.35 -4.93 1.25
N ALA A 5 -7.49 -4.33 1.57
CA ALA A 5 -8.68 -4.37 0.74
C ALA A 5 -9.43 -3.05 0.74
N PHE A 6 -9.93 -2.66 -0.41
CA PHE A 6 -10.81 -1.51 -0.61
C PHE A 6 -12.09 -1.98 -1.31
N ASP A 7 -13.23 -1.71 -0.70
CA ASP A 7 -14.55 -2.15 -1.22
C ASP A 7 -15.31 -1.09 -2.02
N GLY A 8 -14.68 0.05 -2.27
CA GLY A 8 -15.29 1.21 -2.90
C GLY A 8 -15.65 2.32 -1.91
N LYS A 9 -15.63 2.04 -0.61
CA LYS A 9 -15.95 2.99 0.45
C LYS A 9 -14.96 2.96 1.61
N VAL A 10 -14.46 1.78 1.98
CA VAL A 10 -13.60 1.57 3.15
C VAL A 10 -12.32 0.89 2.71
N LEU A 11 -11.18 1.45 3.13
CA LEU A 11 -9.87 0.83 3.02
C LEU A 11 -9.52 0.21 4.37
N ALA A 12 -9.24 -1.09 4.36
CA ALA A 12 -8.93 -1.84 5.57
C ALA A 12 -7.71 -2.73 5.35
N ALA A 13 -7.00 -3.04 6.43
CA ALA A 13 -5.86 -3.94 6.40
C ALA A 13 -5.75 -4.70 7.72
N ASP A 14 -5.08 -5.86 7.68
CA ASP A 14 -4.65 -6.53 8.90
C ASP A 14 -3.53 -5.71 9.57
N ARG A 15 -3.21 -6.04 10.84
CA ARG A 15 -2.16 -5.35 11.60
C ARG A 15 -0.97 -6.24 11.94
N GLY A 16 -0.97 -7.49 11.49
CA GLY A 16 0.09 -8.42 11.83
C GLY A 16 1.39 -8.12 11.09
N VAL A 17 2.49 -8.07 11.82
CA VAL A 17 3.84 -7.98 11.26
C VAL A 17 4.71 -9.00 11.97
N MET A 18 5.40 -9.82 11.20
CA MET A 18 6.42 -10.73 11.70
C MET A 18 7.80 -10.08 11.60
N ARG A 19 8.54 -10.12 12.71
CA ARG A 19 9.93 -9.65 12.78
C ARG A 19 10.77 -10.80 13.38
N GLY A 20 11.35 -11.62 12.52
CA GLY A 20 11.94 -12.89 12.94
C GLY A 20 10.86 -13.81 13.49
N GLU A 21 10.99 -14.26 14.74
CA GLU A 21 9.99 -15.07 15.43
C GLU A 21 8.94 -14.24 16.19
N ALA A 22 9.13 -12.92 16.27
CA ALA A 22 8.20 -12.03 16.97
C ALA A 22 7.04 -11.61 16.06
N VAL A 23 5.83 -11.60 16.61
CA VAL A 23 4.64 -11.06 15.95
C VAL A 23 4.19 -9.82 16.71
N THR A 24 3.97 -8.72 15.99
CA THR A 24 3.53 -7.47 16.58
C THR A 24 2.43 -6.84 15.73
N ALA A 25 1.74 -5.85 16.28
CA ALA A 25 0.76 -5.06 15.55
C ALA A 25 1.42 -3.85 14.91
N TYR A 26 1.05 -3.56 13.67
CA TYR A 26 1.59 -2.44 12.90
C TYR A 26 0.49 -1.82 12.04
N LYS A 27 0.40 -0.50 12.05
CA LYS A 27 -0.60 0.23 11.25
C LYS A 27 -0.20 0.21 9.78
N LYS A 28 -1.08 -0.28 8.92
CA LYS A 28 -0.85 -0.40 7.47
C LYS A 28 -1.71 0.54 6.61
N VAL A 29 -2.73 1.17 7.21
CA VAL A 29 -3.60 2.15 6.54
C VAL A 29 -3.32 3.53 7.10
N HIS A 30 -3.07 4.50 6.22
CA HIS A 30 -2.67 5.85 6.60
C HIS A 30 -3.40 6.90 5.76
N SER A 31 -3.77 8.01 6.40
CA SER A 31 -4.23 9.21 5.69
C SER A 31 -3.03 10.12 5.47
N VAL A 32 -2.81 10.53 4.25
CA VAL A 32 -1.68 11.40 3.88
C VAL A 32 -2.16 12.63 3.11
N ASN A 33 -1.39 13.71 3.21
CA ASN A 33 -1.62 14.94 2.47
C ASN A 33 -0.26 15.59 2.19
N GLY A 34 0.22 15.48 0.97
CA GLY A 34 1.54 15.95 0.59
C GLY A 34 1.58 16.54 -0.81
N HIS A 35 2.78 16.59 -1.39
CA HIS A 35 3.01 17.23 -2.70
C HIS A 35 2.24 16.54 -3.84
N ARG A 36 1.84 15.28 -3.71
CA ARG A 36 1.04 14.56 -4.72
C ARG A 36 -0.46 14.62 -4.45
N GLY A 37 -0.88 15.26 -3.35
CA GLY A 37 -2.28 15.39 -2.98
C GLY A 37 -2.66 14.55 -1.77
N ARG A 38 -3.97 14.35 -1.61
CA ARG A 38 -4.54 13.62 -0.47
C ARG A 38 -4.87 12.20 -0.90
N PHE A 39 -4.46 11.25 -0.07
CA PHE A 39 -4.75 9.83 -0.29
C PHE A 39 -5.02 9.11 1.03
N LEU A 40 -5.79 8.03 0.94
CA LEU A 40 -5.70 6.93 1.92
C LEU A 40 -4.77 5.89 1.32
N LEU A 41 -3.74 5.49 2.07
CA LEU A 41 -2.77 4.51 1.63
C LEU A 41 -2.91 3.23 2.44
N GLY A 42 -2.94 2.09 1.77
CA GLY A 42 -2.72 0.80 2.38
C GLY A 42 -1.39 0.26 1.88
N LEU A 43 -0.42 0.04 2.78
CA LEU A 43 0.95 -0.32 2.40
C LEU A 43 1.27 -1.75 2.83
N CYS A 44 2.01 -2.47 1.99
CA CYS A 44 2.43 -3.84 2.22
C CYS A 44 3.86 -4.05 1.74
N GLY A 45 4.51 -5.09 2.27
CA GLY A 45 5.87 -5.46 1.94
C GLY A 45 6.86 -5.12 3.06
N LEU A 46 8.07 -4.75 2.69
CA LEU A 46 9.14 -4.45 3.64
C LEU A 46 8.81 -3.22 4.47
N THR A 47 8.75 -3.36 5.79
CA THR A 47 8.36 -2.29 6.71
C THR A 47 9.23 -1.04 6.57
N ALA A 48 10.56 -1.22 6.49
CA ALA A 48 11.49 -0.10 6.33
C ALA A 48 11.25 0.67 5.03
N PHE A 49 10.91 -0.03 3.94
CA PHE A 49 10.57 0.58 2.67
C PHE A 49 9.23 1.31 2.74
N THR A 50 8.20 0.67 3.28
CA THR A 50 6.86 1.27 3.37
C THR A 50 6.83 2.48 4.28
N ASP A 51 7.67 2.54 5.33
CA ASP A 51 7.85 3.74 6.15
C ASP A 51 8.37 4.91 5.32
N GLN A 52 9.30 4.66 4.40
CA GLN A 52 9.83 5.70 3.51
C GLN A 52 8.80 6.10 2.44
N VAL A 53 8.01 5.17 1.95
CA VAL A 53 6.89 5.46 1.03
C VAL A 53 5.88 6.39 1.72
N LEU A 54 5.54 6.11 2.97
CA LEU A 54 4.64 6.95 3.76
C LEU A 54 5.19 8.37 3.91
N ARG A 55 6.48 8.53 4.21
CA ARG A 55 7.13 9.84 4.31
C ARG A 55 7.10 10.58 2.98
N TYR A 56 7.33 9.87 1.88
CA TYR A 56 7.25 10.45 0.54
C TYR A 56 5.87 11.06 0.27
N PHE A 57 4.78 10.33 0.54
CA PHE A 57 3.42 10.82 0.29
C PHE A 57 3.00 11.90 1.28
N ASN A 58 3.60 11.97 2.47
CA ASN A 58 3.32 13.02 3.46
C ASN A 58 4.18 14.28 3.27
N SER A 59 5.20 14.24 2.42
CA SER A 59 6.07 15.40 2.21
C SER A 59 5.33 16.51 1.47
N ALA A 60 5.36 17.72 2.02
CA ALA A 60 4.78 18.89 1.38
C ALA A 60 5.55 19.33 0.13
N GLU A 61 6.84 19.00 0.05
CA GLU A 61 7.72 19.33 -1.07
C GLU A 61 8.04 18.07 -1.89
N PRO A 62 8.25 18.19 -3.21
CA PRO A 62 8.67 17.07 -4.04
C PRO A 62 10.01 16.51 -3.54
N VAL A 63 10.02 15.22 -3.23
CA VAL A 63 11.21 14.47 -2.83
C VAL A 63 11.34 13.24 -3.70
N LYS A 64 12.50 12.60 -3.68
CA LYS A 64 12.73 11.38 -4.43
C LYS A 64 12.00 10.21 -3.78
N PHE A 65 11.33 9.38 -4.58
CA PHE A 65 10.74 8.14 -4.12
C PHE A 65 11.84 7.16 -3.67
N PRO A 66 11.63 6.43 -2.56
CA PRO A 66 12.66 5.50 -2.07
C PRO A 66 12.91 4.37 -3.07
N ASP A 67 14.17 3.90 -3.11
CA ASP A 67 14.58 2.78 -3.97
C ASP A 67 14.47 1.49 -3.16
N ILE A 68 13.57 0.59 -3.56
CA ILE A 68 13.34 -0.69 -2.87
C ILE A 68 14.60 -1.56 -2.80
N LYS A 69 15.54 -1.42 -3.76
CA LYS A 69 16.77 -2.19 -3.78
C LYS A 69 17.69 -1.90 -2.59
N LEU A 70 17.53 -0.73 -1.95
CA LEU A 70 18.27 -0.37 -0.73
C LEU A 70 17.76 -1.14 0.50
N TYR A 71 16.56 -1.73 0.42
CA TYR A 71 15.88 -2.38 1.54
C TYR A 71 15.79 -3.90 1.38
N SER A 72 16.01 -4.43 0.19
CA SER A 72 15.98 -5.86 -0.07
C SER A 72 17.07 -6.24 -1.06
N LYS A 73 17.75 -7.36 -0.77
CA LYS A 73 18.71 -7.99 -1.68
C LYS A 73 18.06 -9.02 -2.58
N ASP A 74 16.83 -9.42 -2.25
CA ASP A 74 16.06 -10.38 -3.04
C ASP A 74 15.29 -9.65 -4.13
N ASP A 75 15.22 -10.24 -5.31
CA ASP A 75 14.42 -9.72 -6.42
C ASP A 75 12.95 -10.08 -6.29
N ASP A 76 12.56 -10.82 -5.25
CA ASP A 76 11.20 -11.34 -5.06
C ASP A 76 10.38 -10.46 -4.11
N TYR A 77 10.36 -9.14 -4.37
CA TYR A 77 9.59 -8.17 -3.58
C TYR A 77 8.32 -7.69 -4.29
N GLY A 78 7.96 -8.32 -5.43
CA GLY A 78 6.80 -7.91 -6.23
C GLY A 78 7.01 -6.59 -6.95
N GLN A 79 5.98 -6.10 -7.62
CA GLN A 79 6.02 -4.87 -8.41
C GLN A 79 5.31 -3.70 -7.72
N THR A 80 4.46 -3.99 -6.74
CA THR A 80 3.62 -3.00 -6.07
C THR A 80 3.86 -3.05 -4.56
N CYS A 81 3.61 -1.93 -3.89
CA CYS A 81 3.79 -1.81 -2.44
C CYS A 81 2.51 -1.39 -1.71
N GLY A 82 1.38 -1.29 -2.40
CA GLY A 82 0.12 -0.97 -1.75
C GLY A 82 -0.95 -0.43 -2.66
N LEU A 83 -1.99 0.11 -2.03
CA LEU A 83 -3.12 0.77 -2.67
C LEU A 83 -3.18 2.23 -2.26
N ALA A 84 -3.55 3.09 -3.20
CA ALA A 84 -3.84 4.50 -2.95
C ALA A 84 -5.30 4.78 -3.33
N VAL A 85 -6.04 5.37 -2.41
CA VAL A 85 -7.44 5.77 -2.63
C VAL A 85 -7.51 7.28 -2.60
N THR A 86 -8.08 7.87 -3.67
CA THR A 86 -8.25 9.31 -3.81
C THR A 86 -9.48 9.80 -3.03
N PRO A 87 -9.59 11.12 -2.75
CA PRO A 87 -10.81 11.68 -2.15
C PRO A 87 -12.07 11.44 -2.98
N GLU A 88 -11.93 11.25 -4.29
CA GLU A 88 -13.04 10.94 -5.20
C GLU A 88 -13.47 9.47 -5.13
N GLY A 89 -12.75 8.65 -4.38
CA GLY A 89 -13.07 7.23 -4.19
C GLY A 89 -12.49 6.29 -5.24
N THR A 90 -11.54 6.75 -6.05
CA THR A 90 -10.82 5.87 -6.99
C THR A 90 -9.68 5.16 -6.30
N CYS A 91 -9.46 3.89 -6.66
CA CYS A 91 -8.42 3.04 -6.09
C CYS A 91 -7.36 2.72 -7.13
N HIS A 92 -6.08 2.83 -6.76
CA HIS A 92 -4.93 2.60 -7.63
C HIS A 92 -3.91 1.72 -6.93
N PHE A 93 -3.20 0.88 -7.67
CA PHE A 93 -1.97 0.26 -7.16
C PHE A 93 -0.85 1.30 -7.08
N ILE A 94 0.01 1.17 -6.08
CA ILE A 94 1.26 1.93 -5.97
C ILE A 94 2.39 1.02 -6.44
N TYR A 95 3.03 1.38 -7.56
CA TYR A 95 4.20 0.65 -8.03
C TYR A 95 5.43 0.98 -7.17
N ASN A 96 6.44 0.10 -7.20
CA ASN A 96 7.66 0.26 -6.40
C ASN A 96 8.53 1.45 -6.83
N ASP A 97 8.23 2.09 -7.95
CA ASP A 97 8.86 3.34 -8.39
C ASP A 97 8.05 4.61 -8.03
N GLY A 98 6.93 4.44 -7.35
CA GLY A 98 6.06 5.53 -6.91
C GLY A 98 4.97 5.91 -7.89
N THR A 99 4.93 5.32 -9.09
CA THR A 99 3.84 5.58 -10.03
C THR A 99 2.56 4.90 -9.56
N LEU A 100 1.42 5.48 -9.92
CA LEU A 100 0.11 4.92 -9.64
C LEU A 100 -0.44 4.25 -10.90
N SER A 101 -1.13 3.13 -10.72
CA SER A 101 -1.82 2.45 -11.82
C SER A 101 -3.03 3.27 -12.28
N GLU A 102 -3.62 2.86 -13.40
CA GLU A 102 -4.96 3.32 -13.78
C GLU A 102 -5.96 2.97 -12.66
N PRO A 103 -7.07 3.73 -12.52
CA PRO A 103 -8.09 3.40 -11.54
C PRO A 103 -8.64 1.98 -11.73
N MET A 104 -8.93 1.30 -10.63
CA MET A 104 -9.56 -0.02 -10.67
C MET A 104 -10.93 0.09 -11.33
N LEU A 105 -11.18 -0.72 -12.37
CA LEU A 105 -12.41 -0.65 -13.18
C LEU A 105 -13.67 -0.95 -12.37
N ASP A 106 -13.58 -1.90 -11.43
CA ASP A 106 -14.73 -2.32 -10.60
C ASP A 106 -14.89 -1.47 -9.33
N GLY A 107 -14.02 -0.47 -9.11
CA GLY A 107 -14.08 0.39 -7.94
C GLY A 107 -13.63 -0.25 -6.64
N TRP A 108 -13.03 -1.46 -6.70
CA TRP A 108 -12.47 -2.15 -5.54
C TRP A 108 -11.08 -2.73 -5.88
N GLY A 109 -10.32 -3.05 -4.85
CA GLY A 109 -9.00 -3.63 -5.03
C GLY A 109 -8.48 -4.33 -3.78
N SER A 110 -7.50 -5.20 -3.95
CA SER A 110 -6.83 -5.88 -2.84
C SER A 110 -5.35 -6.05 -3.16
N GLU A 111 -4.52 -6.12 -2.12
CA GLU A 111 -3.07 -6.21 -2.22
C GLU A 111 -2.51 -7.04 -1.06
N GLY A 112 -1.30 -7.58 -1.23
CA GLY A 112 -0.62 -8.36 -0.21
C GLY A 112 -0.84 -9.85 -0.35
N SER A 113 -0.27 -10.64 0.56
CA SER A 113 -0.30 -12.11 0.47
C SER A 113 -1.69 -12.73 0.61
N GLY A 114 -2.63 -12.01 1.23
CA GLY A 114 -4.03 -12.43 1.35
C GLY A 114 -4.95 -11.89 0.25
N CYS A 115 -4.42 -11.26 -0.80
CA CYS A 115 -5.21 -10.54 -1.79
C CYS A 115 -6.21 -11.41 -2.55
N VAL A 116 -5.90 -12.68 -2.80
CA VAL A 116 -6.79 -13.59 -3.54
C VAL A 116 -8.08 -13.84 -2.74
N PHE A 117 -7.96 -14.07 -1.43
CA PHE A 117 -9.12 -14.25 -0.56
C PHE A 117 -9.93 -12.97 -0.43
N ALA A 118 -9.26 -11.83 -0.26
CA ALA A 118 -9.91 -10.52 -0.19
C ALA A 118 -10.64 -10.20 -1.49
N ALA A 119 -10.02 -10.44 -2.65
CA ALA A 119 -10.64 -10.24 -3.96
C ALA A 119 -11.89 -11.09 -4.12
N GLY A 120 -11.85 -12.37 -3.71
CA GLY A 120 -13.02 -13.24 -3.74
C GLY A 120 -14.18 -12.70 -2.90
N ALA A 121 -13.90 -12.20 -1.71
CA ALA A 121 -14.92 -11.60 -0.84
C ALA A 121 -15.49 -10.30 -1.42
N LEU A 122 -14.64 -9.44 -2.00
CA LEU A 122 -15.06 -8.17 -2.59
C LEU A 122 -15.92 -8.37 -3.86
N ALA A 123 -15.63 -9.42 -4.62
CA ALA A 123 -16.35 -9.72 -5.86
C ALA A 123 -17.70 -10.42 -5.62
N ALA A 124 -17.94 -10.95 -4.42
CA ALA A 124 -19.15 -11.70 -4.08
C ALA A 124 -20.42 -10.83 -4.02
#